data_053f6027d2c2a426d9fa27a4529c59fb
#
_entry.id   053f6027d2c2a426d9fa27a4529c59fb
#
_cell.length_a   1.000
_cell.length_b   1.000
_cell.length_c   1.000
_cell.angle_alpha   90.00
_cell.angle_beta   90.00
_cell.angle_gamma   90.00
#
_symmetry.space_group_name_H-M   'P 1'
#
loop_
_entity.id
_entity.type
_entity.pdbx_description
1 polymer ?
#
loop_
_entity_poly.entity_id
_entity_poly.type
_entity_poly.pdbx_seq_one_letter_code
_entity_poly.pdbx_strand_id
1 'polypeptide(L)'
;FEDMKHMTIAKNNVTILSALNEESTAQIDALADELSKGYLPVSAKTQAELDPTALFKIGYGLYVVTCNDGKKDNGLIVNTVTQVSDNPNRIAVNVNKANYSCEVIKNTGRLNVSVLSEDATFKIFEHFGFQSGKNVDKFAGYEHQAKAVNGLPYLTKHANAYISGNVTGMVDLGTHIMFICEVTESVKLSDIETMTYTYYQNNVKPKPETDKKGWVCDICGYIYEGEDLPEDFICPLCKHGAADFSKLE
;
A
#
# COMPACT_ATOMS: atom_id res chain seq x y z
N PHE A 1 -13.75 21.43 -35.99
CA PHE A 1 -14.17 21.25 -34.57
C PHE A 1 -15.70 21.18 -34.43
N GLU A 2 -16.49 21.74 -35.34
CA GLU A 2 -17.97 21.75 -35.26
C GLU A 2 -18.61 20.34 -35.31
N ASP A 3 -17.93 19.33 -35.83
CA ASP A 3 -18.45 17.96 -35.95
C ASP A 3 -18.07 17.03 -34.77
N MET A 4 -17.38 17.54 -33.75
CA MET A 4 -16.96 16.74 -32.60
C MET A 4 -18.03 16.73 -31.52
N LYS A 5 -18.88 15.70 -31.52
CA LYS A 5 -19.86 15.43 -30.46
C LYS A 5 -19.12 15.08 -29.17
N HIS A 6 -19.48 15.69 -28.06
CA HIS A 6 -18.92 15.50 -26.72
C HIS A 6 -17.60 16.24 -26.39
N MET A 7 -17.21 17.24 -27.17
CA MET A 7 -16.10 18.13 -26.80
C MET A 7 -16.62 19.49 -26.36
N THR A 8 -16.06 20.00 -25.26
CA THR A 8 -16.25 21.38 -24.81
C THR A 8 -14.96 22.14 -25.07
N ILE A 9 -15.04 23.24 -25.83
CA ILE A 9 -13.88 24.09 -26.12
C ILE A 9 -13.80 25.13 -24.99
N ALA A 10 -12.61 25.24 -24.36
CA ALA A 10 -12.33 26.26 -23.38
C ALA A 10 -12.43 27.66 -24.02
N LYS A 11 -12.99 28.62 -23.29
CA LYS A 11 -13.10 30.01 -23.74
C LYS A 11 -11.76 30.73 -23.67
N ASN A 12 -10.95 30.39 -22.67
CA ASN A 12 -9.62 30.94 -22.52
C ASN A 12 -8.61 30.16 -23.37
N ASN A 13 -7.66 30.86 -23.95
CA ASN A 13 -6.55 30.30 -24.69
C ASN A 13 -5.25 30.96 -24.23
N VAL A 14 -4.13 30.30 -24.53
CA VAL A 14 -2.80 30.79 -24.19
C VAL A 14 -2.00 30.93 -25.46
N THR A 15 -1.35 32.09 -25.65
CA THR A 15 -0.43 32.34 -26.75
C THR A 15 0.97 32.61 -26.19
N ILE A 16 1.93 31.73 -26.52
CA ILE A 16 3.32 31.87 -26.12
C ILE A 16 4.14 32.07 -27.40
N LEU A 17 4.73 33.24 -27.58
CA LEU A 17 5.49 33.56 -28.79
C LEU A 17 6.92 33.08 -28.75
N SER A 18 7.61 33.19 -27.61
CA SER A 18 9.04 32.75 -27.48
C SER A 18 9.41 32.32 -26.06
N ALA A 19 8.88 32.97 -25.04
CA ALA A 19 9.16 32.68 -23.64
C ALA A 19 7.94 33.05 -22.79
N LEU A 20 7.83 32.47 -21.60
CA LEU A 20 6.85 32.85 -20.61
C LEU A 20 7.14 34.27 -20.11
N ASN A 21 6.11 35.09 -20.07
CA ASN A 21 6.11 36.43 -19.48
C ASN A 21 4.88 36.54 -18.55
N GLU A 22 4.73 37.66 -17.86
CA GLU A 22 3.61 37.87 -16.92
C GLU A 22 2.23 37.71 -17.59
N GLU A 23 2.09 38.17 -18.84
CA GLU A 23 0.83 38.07 -19.58
C GLU A 23 0.51 36.60 -19.94
N SER A 24 1.47 35.86 -20.48
CA SER A 24 1.27 34.44 -20.80
C SER A 24 1.08 33.57 -19.56
N THR A 25 1.70 33.91 -18.44
CA THR A 25 1.47 33.27 -17.14
C THR A 25 0.03 33.50 -16.66
N ALA A 26 -0.47 34.72 -16.72
CA ALA A 26 -1.86 35.00 -16.36
C ALA A 26 -2.88 34.30 -17.29
N GLN A 27 -2.56 34.15 -18.58
CA GLN A 27 -3.40 33.37 -19.51
C GLN A 27 -3.39 31.87 -19.18
N ILE A 28 -2.25 31.31 -18.77
CA ILE A 28 -2.15 29.92 -18.31
C ILE A 28 -3.01 29.70 -17.06
N ASP A 29 -2.92 30.58 -16.08
CA ASP A 29 -3.68 30.51 -14.84
C ASP A 29 -5.20 30.60 -15.14
N ALA A 30 -5.62 31.53 -16.00
CA ALA A 30 -7.02 31.66 -16.40
C ALA A 30 -7.56 30.42 -17.15
N LEU A 31 -6.74 29.79 -17.99
CA LEU A 31 -7.10 28.55 -18.67
C LEU A 31 -7.17 27.38 -17.69
N ALA A 32 -6.22 27.28 -16.76
CA ALA A 32 -6.23 26.27 -15.72
C ALA A 32 -7.47 26.38 -14.83
N ASP A 33 -7.84 27.59 -14.43
CA ASP A 33 -9.07 27.87 -13.67
C ASP A 33 -10.33 27.49 -14.44
N GLU A 34 -10.38 27.76 -15.74
CA GLU A 34 -11.52 27.37 -16.57
C GLU A 34 -11.64 25.86 -16.70
N LEU A 35 -10.54 25.16 -16.96
CA LEU A 35 -10.52 23.70 -17.10
C LEU A 35 -10.81 22.99 -15.79
N SER A 36 -10.43 23.60 -14.65
CA SER A 36 -10.69 23.01 -13.32
C SER A 36 -12.15 23.16 -12.87
N LYS A 37 -12.95 24.05 -13.47
CA LYS A 37 -14.36 24.25 -13.09
C LYS A 37 -15.27 23.04 -13.28
N GLY A 38 -14.85 22.05 -14.07
CA GLY A 38 -15.55 20.77 -14.24
C GLY A 38 -15.11 19.69 -13.24
N TYR A 39 -14.00 19.89 -12.56
CA TYR A 39 -13.53 19.07 -11.48
C TYR A 39 -13.93 19.76 -10.18
N LEU A 40 -14.55 19.00 -9.27
CA LEU A 40 -15.07 19.46 -7.99
C LEU A 40 -14.20 20.59 -7.42
N PRO A 41 -14.76 21.76 -7.11
CA PRO A 41 -13.98 22.83 -6.54
C PRO A 41 -13.32 22.29 -5.28
N VAL A 42 -12.01 22.36 -5.21
CA VAL A 42 -11.32 22.33 -3.93
C VAL A 42 -11.75 23.64 -3.25
N SER A 43 -12.95 23.63 -2.66
CA SER A 43 -13.34 24.72 -1.78
C SER A 43 -12.20 24.89 -0.79
N ALA A 44 -11.83 26.15 -0.50
CA ALA A 44 -11.08 26.46 0.71
C ALA A 44 -11.92 25.96 1.89
N LYS A 45 -11.84 24.67 2.17
CA LYS A 45 -12.47 24.04 3.31
C LYS A 45 -11.77 24.62 4.52
N THR A 46 -12.50 25.31 5.38
CA THR A 46 -12.24 25.15 6.81
C THR A 46 -11.83 23.71 6.99
N GLN A 47 -10.56 23.47 7.35
CA GLN A 47 -10.07 22.13 7.58
C GLN A 47 -10.98 21.53 8.64
N ALA A 48 -11.89 20.65 8.21
CA ALA A 48 -12.64 19.85 9.14
C ALA A 48 -11.60 19.03 9.90
N GLU A 49 -11.73 19.00 11.21
CA GLU A 49 -10.87 18.20 12.06
C GLU A 49 -10.98 16.74 11.58
N LEU A 50 -9.84 16.18 11.15
CA LEU A 50 -9.80 14.82 10.66
C LEU A 50 -9.79 13.89 11.87
N ASP A 51 -10.82 13.07 12.02
CA ASP A 51 -10.80 11.95 12.95
C ASP A 51 -10.02 10.78 12.31
N PRO A 52 -8.77 10.53 12.72
CA PRO A 52 -7.97 9.46 12.15
C PRO A 52 -8.58 8.08 12.40
N THR A 53 -9.40 7.92 13.45
CA THR A 53 -10.03 6.64 13.78
C THR A 53 -11.13 6.24 12.78
N ALA A 54 -11.69 7.20 12.05
CA ALA A 54 -12.65 6.93 10.99
C ALA A 54 -12.03 6.10 9.85
N LEU A 55 -10.75 6.30 9.55
CA LEU A 55 -10.03 5.54 8.52
C LEU A 55 -9.84 4.07 8.92
N PHE A 56 -9.79 3.73 10.21
CA PHE A 56 -9.72 2.35 10.68
C PHE A 56 -11.02 1.56 10.47
N LYS A 57 -12.12 2.22 10.08
CA LYS A 57 -13.37 1.56 9.71
C LYS A 57 -13.36 1.01 8.28
N ILE A 58 -12.37 1.39 7.47
CA ILE A 58 -12.20 0.80 6.13
C ILE A 58 -11.78 -0.66 6.33
N GLY A 59 -12.54 -1.58 5.70
CA GLY A 59 -12.23 -3.01 5.74
C GLY A 59 -11.04 -3.32 4.83
N TYR A 60 -10.07 -4.07 5.38
CA TYR A 60 -8.90 -4.55 4.64
C TYR A 60 -8.71 -6.05 4.83
N GLY A 61 -8.27 -6.73 3.77
CA GLY A 61 -7.63 -8.04 3.88
C GLY A 61 -6.16 -7.90 4.30
N LEU A 62 -5.47 -9.03 4.45
CA LEU A 62 -4.02 -9.07 4.67
C LEU A 62 -3.35 -9.97 3.65
N TYR A 63 -2.21 -9.53 3.16
CA TYR A 63 -1.57 -10.13 2.00
C TYR A 63 -0.05 -10.16 2.16
N VAL A 64 0.58 -11.20 1.59
CA VAL A 64 2.01 -11.19 1.31
C VAL A 64 2.21 -10.86 -0.16
N VAL A 65 2.77 -9.70 -0.45
CA VAL A 65 3.18 -9.33 -1.81
C VAL A 65 4.61 -9.74 -2.03
N THR A 66 4.89 -10.43 -3.13
CA THR A 66 6.22 -10.93 -3.47
C THR A 66 6.74 -10.34 -4.76
N CYS A 67 8.04 -10.21 -4.85
CA CYS A 67 8.79 -9.71 -5.99
C CYS A 67 10.20 -10.32 -6.02
N ASN A 68 10.97 -10.06 -7.07
CA ASN A 68 12.35 -10.52 -7.21
C ASN A 68 13.20 -9.42 -7.83
N ASP A 69 14.36 -9.13 -7.24
CA ASP A 69 15.28 -8.06 -7.68
C ASP A 69 16.31 -8.53 -8.74
N GLY A 70 16.14 -9.75 -9.25
CA GLY A 70 17.08 -10.40 -10.17
C GLY A 70 18.18 -11.23 -9.44
N LYS A 71 18.29 -11.10 -8.12
CA LYS A 71 19.26 -11.85 -7.29
C LYS A 71 18.57 -12.76 -6.28
N LYS A 72 17.54 -12.25 -5.62
CA LYS A 72 16.78 -12.97 -4.61
C LYS A 72 15.29 -12.61 -4.64
N ASP A 73 14.49 -13.53 -4.13
CA ASP A 73 13.08 -13.27 -3.88
C ASP A 73 12.90 -12.39 -2.65
N ASN A 74 11.84 -11.59 -2.68
CA ASN A 74 11.49 -10.76 -1.55
C ASN A 74 9.97 -10.75 -1.34
N GLY A 75 9.54 -10.46 -0.11
CA GLY A 75 8.14 -10.36 0.25
C GLY A 75 7.90 -9.33 1.35
N LEU A 76 6.69 -8.77 1.38
CA LEU A 76 6.25 -7.83 2.41
C LEU A 76 4.77 -8.06 2.73
N ILE A 77 4.37 -7.67 3.94
CA ILE A 77 2.96 -7.59 4.32
C ILE A 77 2.37 -6.27 3.82
N VAL A 78 1.20 -6.34 3.22
CA VAL A 78 0.34 -5.19 2.91
C VAL A 78 -1.12 -5.50 3.26
N ASN A 79 -1.91 -4.47 3.51
CA ASN A 79 -3.36 -4.56 3.73
C ASN A 79 -4.17 -3.90 2.60
N THR A 80 -3.51 -3.35 1.61
CA THR A 80 -4.09 -2.50 0.57
C THR A 80 -3.99 -3.14 -0.80
N VAL A 81 -4.69 -4.27 -0.98
CA VAL A 81 -4.92 -4.89 -2.29
C VAL A 81 -6.41 -4.86 -2.57
N THR A 82 -6.80 -4.39 -3.74
CA THR A 82 -8.20 -4.36 -4.16
C THR A 82 -8.34 -4.64 -5.65
N GLN A 83 -9.41 -5.35 -6.04
CA GLN A 83 -9.78 -5.46 -7.44
C GLN A 83 -10.37 -4.12 -7.91
N VAL A 84 -9.88 -3.60 -9.02
CA VAL A 84 -10.30 -2.29 -9.57
C VAL A 84 -10.95 -2.39 -10.93
N SER A 85 -10.87 -3.53 -11.60
CA SER A 85 -11.54 -3.83 -12.87
C SER A 85 -11.71 -5.35 -13.03
N ASP A 86 -12.76 -5.77 -13.69
CA ASP A 86 -13.08 -7.15 -14.01
C ASP A 86 -12.83 -7.51 -15.50
N ASN A 87 -12.80 -6.51 -16.37
CA ASN A 87 -12.48 -6.70 -17.79
C ASN A 87 -11.72 -5.48 -18.36
N PRO A 88 -10.40 -5.56 -18.54
CA PRO A 88 -9.53 -6.65 -18.10
C PRO A 88 -9.45 -6.74 -16.56
N ASN A 89 -9.18 -7.94 -16.03
CA ASN A 89 -9.00 -8.14 -14.60
C ASN A 89 -7.78 -7.34 -14.11
N ARG A 90 -8.01 -6.40 -13.20
CA ARG A 90 -6.95 -5.58 -12.61
C ARG A 90 -7.10 -5.48 -11.10
N ILE A 91 -5.95 -5.44 -10.44
CA ILE A 91 -5.84 -5.14 -9.01
C ILE A 91 -4.99 -3.89 -8.81
N ALA A 92 -5.30 -3.13 -7.77
CA ALA A 92 -4.43 -2.09 -7.24
C ALA A 92 -3.74 -2.61 -5.97
N VAL A 93 -2.43 -2.36 -5.87
CA VAL A 93 -1.59 -2.73 -4.72
C VAL A 93 -0.85 -1.48 -4.27
N ASN A 94 -1.10 -1.00 -3.04
CA ASN A 94 -0.38 0.14 -2.50
C ASN A 94 0.80 -0.32 -1.66
N VAL A 95 1.98 0.19 -1.94
CA VAL A 95 3.22 -0.14 -1.24
C VAL A 95 3.90 1.12 -0.75
N ASN A 96 4.25 1.15 0.53
CA ASN A 96 4.99 2.26 1.11
C ASN A 96 6.37 2.39 0.46
N LYS A 97 6.73 3.61 0.07
CA LYS A 97 8.02 3.93 -0.59
C LYS A 97 9.25 3.60 0.25
N ALA A 98 9.11 3.59 1.59
CA ALA A 98 10.18 3.18 2.50
C ALA A 98 10.49 1.68 2.43
N ASN A 99 9.59 0.85 1.90
CA ASN A 99 9.80 -0.58 1.73
C ASN A 99 10.70 -0.86 0.52
N TYR A 100 11.73 -1.67 0.71
CA TYR A 100 12.62 -2.13 -0.36
C TYR A 100 11.87 -2.75 -1.55
N SER A 101 10.80 -3.49 -1.28
CA SER A 101 9.96 -4.11 -2.32
C SER A 101 9.29 -3.10 -3.24
N CYS A 102 9.03 -1.86 -2.78
CA CYS A 102 8.46 -0.81 -3.61
C CYS A 102 9.37 -0.49 -4.81
N GLU A 103 10.67 -0.30 -4.54
CA GLU A 103 11.68 -0.07 -5.56
C GLU A 103 11.82 -1.27 -6.51
N VAL A 104 11.84 -2.49 -5.96
CA VAL A 104 11.94 -3.73 -6.74
C VAL A 104 10.75 -3.86 -7.69
N ILE A 105 9.52 -3.69 -7.21
CA ILE A 105 8.31 -3.79 -8.05
C ILE A 105 8.31 -2.69 -9.12
N LYS A 106 8.70 -1.46 -8.77
CA LYS A 106 8.81 -0.35 -9.72
C LYS A 106 9.75 -0.67 -10.87
N ASN A 107 10.88 -1.30 -10.58
CA ASN A 107 11.91 -1.60 -11.58
C ASN A 107 11.61 -2.87 -12.40
N THR A 108 10.95 -3.86 -11.81
CA THR A 108 10.70 -5.16 -12.46
C THR A 108 9.33 -5.27 -13.12
N GLY A 109 8.37 -4.44 -12.69
CA GLY A 109 7.01 -4.42 -13.24
C GLY A 109 6.18 -5.67 -12.94
N ARG A 110 6.59 -6.50 -11.96
CA ARG A 110 5.93 -7.78 -11.66
C ARG A 110 5.80 -8.02 -10.17
N LEU A 111 4.68 -8.59 -9.77
CA LEU A 111 4.44 -9.02 -8.40
C LEU A 111 3.49 -10.22 -8.34
N ASN A 112 3.53 -10.94 -7.20
CA ASN A 112 2.46 -11.84 -6.81
C ASN A 112 1.87 -11.36 -5.49
N VAL A 113 0.61 -11.69 -5.27
CA VAL A 113 -0.14 -11.45 -4.04
C VAL A 113 -0.61 -12.79 -3.50
N SER A 114 -0.17 -13.19 -2.32
CA SER A 114 -0.74 -14.31 -1.57
C SER A 114 -1.77 -13.75 -0.58
N VAL A 115 -3.02 -14.14 -0.72
CA VAL A 115 -4.13 -13.76 0.14
C VAL A 115 -4.05 -14.57 1.42
N LEU A 116 -3.76 -13.94 2.56
CA LEU A 116 -3.62 -14.66 3.82
C LEU A 116 -4.95 -15.22 4.31
N SER A 117 -4.92 -16.43 4.80
CA SER A 117 -6.05 -17.12 5.42
C SER A 117 -6.01 -17.03 6.95
N GLU A 118 -7.15 -17.22 7.62
CA GLU A 118 -7.28 -17.07 9.08
C GLU A 118 -6.42 -18.06 9.89
N ASP A 119 -5.89 -19.13 9.28
CA ASP A 119 -4.91 -20.02 9.89
C ASP A 119 -3.47 -19.49 9.92
N ALA A 120 -3.23 -18.30 9.33
CA ALA A 120 -1.92 -17.66 9.40
C ALA A 120 -1.62 -17.17 10.82
N THR A 121 -0.43 -17.53 11.30
CA THR A 121 0.02 -17.14 12.64
C THR A 121 0.84 -15.87 12.61
N PHE A 122 1.05 -15.25 13.78
CA PHE A 122 1.86 -14.04 13.91
C PHE A 122 3.26 -14.16 13.30
N LYS A 123 3.82 -15.36 13.23
CA LYS A 123 5.14 -15.64 12.62
C LYS A 123 5.25 -15.21 11.15
N ILE A 124 4.14 -15.23 10.39
CA ILE A 124 4.12 -14.74 9.00
C ILE A 124 4.36 -13.22 8.98
N PHE A 125 3.77 -12.50 9.93
CA PHE A 125 3.92 -11.05 10.06
C PHE A 125 5.31 -10.66 10.51
N GLU A 126 5.89 -11.38 11.47
CA GLU A 126 7.30 -11.21 11.87
C GLU A 126 8.24 -11.44 10.69
N HIS A 127 8.00 -12.52 9.94
CA HIS A 127 8.88 -12.93 8.85
C HIS A 127 8.83 -11.97 7.65
N PHE A 128 7.65 -11.61 7.19
CA PHE A 128 7.50 -10.77 5.99
C PHE A 128 7.32 -9.28 6.30
N GLY A 129 6.84 -8.90 7.49
CA GLY A 129 6.50 -7.54 7.86
C GLY A 129 7.60 -6.79 8.61
N PHE A 130 8.31 -7.44 9.55
CA PHE A 130 9.22 -6.76 10.48
C PHE A 130 10.70 -6.80 10.09
N GLN A 131 11.00 -7.31 8.91
CA GLN A 131 12.35 -7.38 8.36
C GLN A 131 12.40 -6.70 7.00
N SER A 132 13.55 -6.09 6.68
CA SER A 132 13.78 -5.55 5.34
C SER A 132 14.42 -6.60 4.43
N GLY A 133 13.81 -6.85 3.27
CA GLY A 133 14.41 -7.69 2.23
C GLY A 133 15.72 -7.14 1.65
N LYS A 134 16.07 -5.89 1.96
CA LYS A 134 17.39 -5.33 1.64
C LYS A 134 18.50 -6.06 2.40
N ASN A 135 18.23 -6.40 3.68
CA ASN A 135 19.24 -6.95 4.60
C ASN A 135 19.12 -8.46 4.78
N VAL A 136 17.93 -9.03 4.53
CA VAL A 136 17.61 -10.44 4.78
C VAL A 136 17.06 -11.07 3.52
N ASP A 137 17.43 -12.31 3.24
CA ASP A 137 16.76 -13.14 2.26
C ASP A 137 15.60 -13.87 2.94
N LYS A 138 14.38 -13.37 2.73
CA LYS A 138 13.17 -13.89 3.38
C LYS A 138 12.69 -15.22 2.82
N PHE A 139 13.22 -15.65 1.68
CA PHE A 139 12.86 -16.92 1.05
C PHE A 139 13.94 -17.99 1.17
N ALA A 140 15.14 -17.64 1.65
CA ALA A 140 16.18 -18.62 1.93
C ALA A 140 15.72 -19.60 3.04
N GLY A 141 15.56 -20.88 2.68
CA GLY A 141 15.07 -21.91 3.60
C GLY A 141 13.59 -21.81 3.98
N TYR A 142 12.81 -20.93 3.34
CA TYR A 142 11.36 -20.87 3.56
C TYR A 142 10.65 -21.99 2.79
N GLU A 143 10.19 -23.02 3.50
CA GLU A 143 9.67 -24.26 2.90
C GLU A 143 8.26 -24.09 2.29
N HIS A 144 7.43 -23.17 2.79
CA HIS A 144 6.02 -23.02 2.40
C HIS A 144 5.83 -22.05 1.23
N GLN A 145 6.58 -22.28 0.15
CA GLN A 145 6.51 -21.50 -1.07
C GLN A 145 6.51 -22.37 -2.32
N ALA A 146 5.96 -21.85 -3.40
CA ALA A 146 6.13 -22.38 -4.76
C ALA A 146 6.28 -21.20 -5.74
N LYS A 147 6.66 -21.49 -6.98
CA LYS A 147 6.79 -20.49 -8.04
C LYS A 147 5.55 -20.48 -8.91
N ALA A 148 4.98 -19.29 -9.12
CA ALA A 148 3.96 -19.04 -10.12
C ALA A 148 4.55 -19.04 -11.55
N VAL A 149 3.71 -18.99 -12.56
CA VAL A 149 4.15 -18.97 -13.97
C VAL A 149 5.08 -17.81 -14.28
N ASN A 150 4.91 -16.66 -13.63
CA ASN A 150 5.81 -15.50 -13.79
C ASN A 150 7.17 -15.65 -13.08
N GLY A 151 7.44 -16.80 -12.43
CA GLY A 151 8.68 -17.12 -11.73
C GLY A 151 8.82 -16.50 -10.33
N LEU A 152 7.85 -15.71 -9.86
CA LEU A 152 7.84 -15.17 -8.51
C LEU A 152 7.25 -16.17 -7.51
N PRO A 153 7.68 -16.12 -6.23
CA PRO A 153 7.12 -17.02 -5.23
C PRO A 153 5.69 -16.62 -4.83
N TYR A 154 4.93 -17.60 -4.39
CA TYR A 154 3.70 -17.44 -3.62
C TYR A 154 3.70 -18.37 -2.42
N LEU A 155 2.88 -18.10 -1.41
CA LEU A 155 2.77 -18.94 -0.23
C LEU A 155 1.87 -20.13 -0.50
N THR A 156 2.35 -21.36 -0.18
CA THR A 156 1.59 -22.63 -0.31
C THR A 156 0.86 -23.01 0.97
N LYS A 157 1.14 -22.30 2.09
CA LYS A 157 0.51 -22.48 3.39
C LYS A 157 0.17 -21.12 3.96
N HIS A 158 -0.92 -21.04 4.74
CA HIS A 158 -1.41 -19.79 5.34
C HIS A 158 -1.90 -18.75 4.31
N ALA A 159 -2.22 -19.22 3.12
CA ALA A 159 -2.85 -18.45 2.07
C ALA A 159 -3.98 -19.26 1.44
N ASN A 160 -5.10 -18.62 1.16
CA ASN A 160 -6.25 -19.26 0.53
C ASN A 160 -6.33 -19.02 -0.98
N ALA A 161 -5.55 -18.07 -1.49
CA ALA A 161 -5.39 -17.80 -2.91
C ALA A 161 -4.06 -17.11 -3.21
N TYR A 162 -3.62 -17.16 -4.48
CA TYR A 162 -2.60 -16.25 -4.97
C TYR A 162 -3.01 -15.63 -6.31
N ILE A 163 -2.47 -14.47 -6.60
CA ILE A 163 -2.72 -13.67 -7.80
C ILE A 163 -1.38 -13.17 -8.33
N SER A 164 -1.10 -13.43 -9.60
CA SER A 164 0.07 -12.88 -10.30
C SER A 164 -0.34 -11.68 -11.13
N GLY A 165 0.48 -10.63 -11.12
CA GLY A 165 0.18 -9.41 -11.84
C GLY A 165 1.40 -8.76 -12.50
N ASN A 166 1.16 -8.20 -13.69
CA ASN A 166 2.07 -7.29 -14.37
C ASN A 166 1.63 -5.85 -14.13
N VAL A 167 2.54 -5.01 -13.71
CA VAL A 167 2.29 -3.58 -13.49
C VAL A 167 2.05 -2.89 -14.83
N THR A 168 0.87 -2.30 -15.00
CA THR A 168 0.47 -1.55 -16.18
C THR A 168 0.38 -0.04 -15.93
N GLY A 169 0.39 0.38 -14.66
CA GLY A 169 0.37 1.79 -14.27
C GLY A 169 0.84 1.97 -12.85
N MET A 170 1.30 3.18 -12.53
CA MET A 170 1.74 3.58 -11.20
C MET A 170 1.24 4.98 -10.89
N VAL A 171 0.77 5.19 -9.66
CA VAL A 171 0.35 6.51 -9.16
C VAL A 171 1.12 6.81 -7.89
N ASP A 172 1.78 7.96 -7.84
CA ASP A 172 2.44 8.46 -6.64
C ASP A 172 1.41 9.09 -5.70
N LEU A 173 1.27 8.53 -4.50
CA LEU A 173 0.34 8.97 -3.47
C LEU A 173 1.04 9.67 -2.28
N GLY A 174 2.25 10.20 -2.49
CA GLY A 174 3.05 10.80 -1.43
C GLY A 174 3.89 9.76 -0.69
N THR A 175 3.38 9.14 0.35
CA THR A 175 4.10 8.11 1.14
C THR A 175 4.10 6.72 0.47
N HIS A 176 3.16 6.46 -0.44
CA HIS A 176 2.98 5.18 -1.11
C HIS A 176 3.01 5.33 -2.64
N ILE A 177 3.29 4.23 -3.31
CA ILE A 177 2.99 4.06 -4.74
C ILE A 177 1.85 3.06 -4.86
N MET A 178 0.80 3.44 -5.61
CA MET A 178 -0.23 2.52 -6.06
C MET A 178 0.19 1.90 -7.39
N PHE A 179 0.39 0.59 -7.39
CA PHE A 179 0.64 -0.20 -8.59
C PHE A 179 -0.68 -0.73 -9.13
N ILE A 180 -1.00 -0.38 -10.37
CA ILE A 180 -2.14 -0.96 -11.10
C ILE A 180 -1.59 -2.14 -11.88
N CYS A 181 -2.09 -3.34 -11.59
CA CYS A 181 -1.58 -4.57 -12.15
C CYS A 181 -2.67 -5.29 -12.96
N GLU A 182 -2.35 -5.68 -14.18
CA GLU A 182 -3.17 -6.64 -14.94
C GLU A 182 -2.91 -8.05 -14.39
N VAL A 183 -3.99 -8.74 -14.04
CA VAL A 183 -3.93 -10.10 -13.49
C VAL A 183 -3.59 -11.07 -14.62
N THR A 184 -2.49 -11.81 -14.47
CA THR A 184 -2.02 -12.80 -15.42
C THR A 184 -2.31 -14.23 -15.00
N GLU A 185 -2.49 -14.46 -13.71
CA GLU A 185 -2.79 -15.74 -13.11
C GLU A 185 -3.50 -15.53 -11.77
N SER A 186 -4.48 -16.34 -11.46
CA SER A 186 -5.13 -16.37 -10.15
C SER A 186 -5.58 -17.78 -9.82
N VAL A 187 -5.27 -18.24 -8.60
CA VAL A 187 -5.56 -19.60 -8.16
C VAL A 187 -6.08 -19.58 -6.73
N LYS A 188 -7.21 -20.24 -6.51
CA LYS A 188 -7.72 -20.56 -5.18
C LYS A 188 -6.97 -21.76 -4.63
N LEU A 189 -6.39 -21.63 -3.43
CA LEU A 189 -5.60 -22.67 -2.78
C LEU A 189 -6.40 -23.45 -1.73
N SER A 190 -7.31 -22.77 -1.03
CA SER A 190 -8.15 -23.40 0.00
C SER A 190 -9.49 -22.68 0.18
N ASP A 191 -10.37 -23.27 0.99
CA ASP A 191 -11.67 -22.70 1.41
C ASP A 191 -11.61 -22.03 2.79
N ILE A 192 -10.40 -21.89 3.38
CA ILE A 192 -10.24 -21.19 4.65
C ILE A 192 -10.52 -19.70 4.41
N GLU A 193 -11.25 -19.08 5.33
CA GLU A 193 -11.63 -17.67 5.24
C GLU A 193 -10.40 -16.75 5.12
N THR A 194 -10.59 -15.66 4.38
CA THR A 194 -9.55 -14.65 4.20
C THR A 194 -9.33 -13.88 5.50
N MET A 195 -8.09 -13.77 5.94
CA MET A 195 -7.73 -12.97 7.10
C MET A 195 -7.99 -11.49 6.82
N THR A 196 -8.91 -10.90 7.57
CA THR A 196 -9.14 -9.46 7.58
C THR A 196 -8.19 -8.77 8.58
N TYR A 197 -7.95 -7.48 8.39
CA TYR A 197 -7.16 -6.69 9.34
C TYR A 197 -7.81 -6.68 10.74
N THR A 198 -9.14 -6.65 10.81
CA THR A 198 -9.88 -6.75 12.08
C THR A 198 -9.67 -8.10 12.76
N TYR A 199 -9.72 -9.20 11.98
CA TYR A 199 -9.45 -10.54 12.52
C TYR A 199 -8.04 -10.64 13.08
N TYR A 200 -7.05 -10.14 12.34
CA TYR A 200 -5.66 -10.09 12.78
C TYR A 200 -5.49 -9.35 14.10
N GLN A 201 -6.06 -8.15 14.23
CA GLN A 201 -5.97 -7.35 15.45
C GLN A 201 -6.58 -8.05 16.67
N ASN A 202 -7.69 -8.78 16.47
CA ASN A 202 -8.43 -9.42 17.56
C ASN A 202 -7.87 -10.79 17.96
N ASN A 203 -7.32 -11.56 17.00
CA ASN A 203 -7.07 -12.99 17.19
C ASN A 203 -5.60 -13.40 16.98
N VAL A 204 -4.82 -12.65 16.17
CA VAL A 204 -3.48 -13.08 15.76
C VAL A 204 -2.39 -12.22 16.35
N LYS A 205 -2.61 -10.89 16.39
CA LYS A 205 -1.67 -9.94 16.96
C LYS A 205 -1.48 -10.22 18.45
N PRO A 206 -0.22 -10.36 18.95
CA PRO A 206 0.02 -10.47 20.38
C PRO A 206 -0.60 -9.30 21.15
N LYS A 207 -1.35 -9.62 22.18
CA LYS A 207 -1.86 -8.60 23.09
C LYS A 207 -0.72 -8.17 24.03
N PRO A 208 -0.61 -6.87 24.37
CA PRO A 208 0.34 -6.44 25.39
C PRO A 208 0.10 -7.20 26.69
N GLU A 209 1.17 -7.60 27.37
CA GLU A 209 1.06 -8.13 28.73
C GLU A 209 0.51 -7.02 29.65
N THR A 210 -0.59 -7.28 30.33
CA THR A 210 -1.37 -6.31 31.10
C THR A 210 -0.60 -5.70 32.29
N ASP A 211 0.54 -6.27 32.65
CA ASP A 211 1.34 -5.82 33.81
C ASP A 211 2.51 -4.90 33.42
N LYS A 212 2.73 -4.63 32.13
CA LYS A 212 3.79 -3.74 31.66
C LYS A 212 3.28 -2.31 31.53
N LYS A 213 4.01 -1.38 32.17
CA LYS A 213 3.80 0.07 31.98
C LYS A 213 4.68 0.56 30.83
N GLY A 214 4.22 1.59 30.14
CA GLY A 214 4.98 2.19 29.03
C GLY A 214 4.10 2.51 27.83
N TRP A 215 4.64 2.28 26.65
CA TRP A 215 3.97 2.57 25.38
C TRP A 215 3.96 1.33 24.47
N VAL A 216 2.82 1.02 23.91
CA VAL A 216 2.67 -0.13 22.99
C VAL A 216 2.57 0.35 21.55
N CYS A 217 3.34 -0.25 20.66
CA CYS A 217 3.21 -0.01 19.23
C CYS A 217 1.90 -0.63 18.74
N ASP A 218 1.00 0.19 18.23
CA ASP A 218 -0.32 -0.23 17.74
C ASP A 218 -0.23 -1.12 16.49
N ILE A 219 0.92 -1.10 15.82
CA ILE A 219 1.15 -1.91 14.62
C ILE A 219 1.62 -3.32 14.97
N CYS A 220 2.65 -3.48 15.82
CA CYS A 220 3.28 -4.78 16.06
C CYS A 220 3.20 -5.29 17.50
N GLY A 221 2.71 -4.48 18.44
CA GLY A 221 2.63 -4.87 19.85
C GLY A 221 3.95 -4.73 20.64
N TYR A 222 5.03 -4.18 20.04
CA TYR A 222 6.26 -3.89 20.78
C TYR A 222 5.97 -2.94 21.93
N ILE A 223 6.53 -3.22 23.11
CA ILE A 223 6.38 -2.38 24.30
C ILE A 223 7.67 -1.61 24.51
N TYR A 224 7.55 -0.29 24.58
CA TYR A 224 8.59 0.62 25.06
C TYR A 224 8.34 0.89 26.54
N GLU A 225 9.27 0.48 27.41
CA GLU A 225 9.11 0.51 28.88
C GLU A 225 9.48 1.87 29.50
N GLY A 226 9.62 2.93 28.72
CA GLY A 226 9.88 4.30 29.20
C GLY A 226 8.62 5.01 29.66
N GLU A 227 8.76 5.96 30.59
CA GLU A 227 7.66 6.79 31.10
C GLU A 227 7.10 7.70 30.00
N ASP A 228 8.00 8.30 29.21
CA ASP A 228 7.68 9.16 28.05
C ASP A 228 8.29 8.58 26.78
N LEU A 229 7.49 8.54 25.70
CA LEU A 229 7.95 8.12 24.39
C LEU A 229 8.59 9.31 23.67
N PRO A 230 9.86 9.22 23.22
CA PRO A 230 10.47 10.27 22.41
C PRO A 230 9.68 10.54 21.13
N GLU A 231 9.55 11.79 20.71
CA GLU A 231 8.81 12.16 19.48
C GLU A 231 9.42 11.55 18.21
N ASP A 232 10.72 11.33 18.20
CA ASP A 232 11.48 10.73 17.11
C ASP A 232 11.67 9.21 17.26
N PHE A 233 10.99 8.57 18.23
CA PHE A 233 11.11 7.15 18.49
C PHE A 233 10.63 6.34 17.28
N ILE A 234 11.47 5.38 16.89
CA ILE A 234 11.16 4.43 15.81
C ILE A 234 11.07 3.03 16.39
N CYS A 235 9.96 2.37 16.20
CA CYS A 235 9.76 1.00 16.63
C CYS A 235 10.90 0.09 16.11
N PRO A 236 11.63 -0.62 17.00
CA PRO A 236 12.73 -1.47 16.58
C PRO A 236 12.29 -2.67 15.74
N LEU A 237 11.03 -3.10 15.88
CA LEU A 237 10.47 -4.24 15.15
C LEU A 237 9.90 -3.82 13.80
N CYS A 238 8.89 -2.95 13.78
CA CYS A 238 8.14 -2.63 12.55
C CYS A 238 8.53 -1.31 11.90
N LYS A 239 9.43 -0.54 12.51
CA LYS A 239 9.96 0.74 12.00
C LYS A 239 8.92 1.87 11.87
N HIS A 240 7.78 1.75 12.53
CA HIS A 240 6.79 2.81 12.64
C HIS A 240 7.23 3.85 13.68
N GLY A 241 6.77 5.09 13.50
CA GLY A 241 7.14 6.22 14.37
C GLY A 241 6.33 6.29 15.66
N ALA A 242 6.66 7.27 16.51
CA ALA A 242 6.00 7.49 17.80
C ALA A 242 4.49 7.72 17.70
N ALA A 243 4.00 8.26 16.58
CA ALA A 243 2.57 8.47 16.35
C ALA A 243 1.74 7.18 16.32
N ASP A 244 2.38 6.02 16.11
CA ASP A 244 1.75 4.70 16.09
C ASP A 244 1.90 3.97 17.46
N PHE A 245 2.07 4.72 18.55
CA PHE A 245 2.16 4.17 19.89
C PHE A 245 1.07 4.71 20.80
N SER A 246 0.48 3.82 21.60
CA SER A 246 -0.49 4.14 22.65
C SER A 246 0.10 3.89 24.01
N LYS A 247 -0.22 4.75 25.00
CA LYS A 247 0.23 4.59 26.38
C LYS A 247 -0.52 3.42 27.03
N LEU A 248 0.22 2.53 27.69
CA LEU A 248 -0.35 1.48 28.54
C LEU A 248 -0.75 2.09 29.89
N GLU A 249 -1.99 1.89 30.29
CA GLU A 249 -2.52 2.35 31.57
C GLU A 249 -2.14 1.42 32.74
#